data_640c7698c66be705c82cafc4075782fb
#
_entry.id   640c7698c66be705c82cafc4075782fb
#
_cell.length_a   1.000
_cell.length_b   1.000
_cell.length_c   1.000
_cell.angle_alpha   90.00
_cell.angle_beta   90.00
_cell.angle_gamma   90.00
#
_symmetry.space_group_name_H-M   'P 1'
#
loop_
_entity.id
_entity.type
_entity.pdbx_description
1 polymer ?
#
loop_
_entity_poly.entity_id
_entity_poly.type
_entity_poly.pdbx_seq_one_letter_code
_entity_poly.pdbx_strand_id
1 'polypeptide(L)'
;ELASKYDPQAVESKWYQYWLDNKLFCSKPDGREPYTVVIPPPNVTGVLHMGHMLNNTIQDILVRRARMEGKNACWVPGTDHASIATEAKVVNRLAQQGIKKTDLTREEFLKHAWDWTHEHGGIILKQLRKLGASCDWDRTAFTMDETRSRAVIHVFCDLYQKGLIYRGVRMVNWDPKAQTALSDEEVIYKDEHSKLYHLKYYVVEQDCQQVDEENVMHKDEKGYYAVVATTRPETIMGDSAMCINPEDKKNTWLKGKHVIVPLVNREIPVIEDTYVDIEFGTGCLKVTPAHDINDHALGLKHGLETIDIFNDNG
;
A
#
# COMPACT_ATOMS: atom_id res chain seq x y z
N GLU A 1 59.37 -11.86 -10.03
CA GLU A 1 58.97 -12.50 -8.78
C GLU A 1 57.51 -12.14 -8.45
N LEU A 2 56.79 -13.10 -7.91
CA LEU A 2 55.40 -12.82 -7.43
C LEU A 2 55.49 -12.05 -6.14
N ALA A 3 54.58 -11.06 -5.97
CA ALA A 3 54.48 -10.32 -4.69
C ALA A 3 54.13 -11.29 -3.53
N SER A 4 54.70 -11.06 -2.36
CA SER A 4 54.49 -11.91 -1.19
C SER A 4 53.07 -11.83 -0.62
N LYS A 5 52.29 -10.80 -1.00
CA LYS A 5 50.90 -10.58 -0.58
C LYS A 5 50.06 -10.19 -1.77
N TYR A 6 48.81 -10.63 -1.77
CA TYR A 6 47.81 -10.20 -2.72
C TYR A 6 47.39 -8.74 -2.45
N ASP A 7 47.49 -7.89 -3.46
CA ASP A 7 47.01 -6.50 -3.41
C ASP A 7 45.78 -6.37 -4.33
N PRO A 8 44.57 -6.33 -3.74
CA PRO A 8 43.34 -6.21 -4.50
C PRO A 8 43.27 -4.93 -5.33
N GLN A 9 43.83 -3.81 -4.82
CA GLN A 9 43.77 -2.53 -5.53
C GLN A 9 44.55 -2.54 -6.83
N ALA A 10 45.65 -3.29 -6.87
CA ALA A 10 46.50 -3.40 -8.08
C ALA A 10 45.90 -4.31 -9.17
N VAL A 11 44.99 -5.24 -8.82
CA VAL A 11 44.55 -6.29 -9.75
C VAL A 11 43.05 -6.24 -10.07
N GLU A 12 42.18 -5.90 -9.14
CA GLU A 12 40.71 -6.00 -9.33
C GLU A 12 40.20 -5.12 -10.45
N SER A 13 40.55 -3.84 -10.45
CA SER A 13 40.09 -2.91 -11.49
C SER A 13 40.59 -3.27 -12.87
N LYS A 14 41.86 -3.74 -12.98
CA LYS A 14 42.47 -4.17 -14.24
C LYS A 14 41.74 -5.37 -14.84
N TRP A 15 41.50 -6.41 -14.03
CA TRP A 15 40.85 -7.61 -14.51
C TRP A 15 39.37 -7.43 -14.77
N TYR A 16 38.68 -6.65 -13.97
CA TYR A 16 37.28 -6.37 -14.20
C TYR A 16 37.09 -5.58 -15.51
N GLN A 17 37.94 -4.57 -15.77
CA GLN A 17 37.93 -3.85 -17.05
C GLN A 17 38.22 -4.78 -18.23
N TYR A 18 39.19 -5.67 -18.10
CA TYR A 18 39.48 -6.67 -19.14
C TYR A 18 38.25 -7.54 -19.46
N TRP A 19 37.49 -7.97 -18.46
CA TRP A 19 36.26 -8.73 -18.65
C TRP A 19 35.18 -7.94 -19.39
N LEU A 20 35.05 -6.66 -19.08
CA LEU A 20 34.10 -5.77 -19.76
C LEU A 20 34.47 -5.52 -21.21
N ASP A 21 35.75 -5.20 -21.50
CA ASP A 21 36.25 -4.91 -22.82
C ASP A 21 36.12 -6.11 -23.75
N ASN A 22 36.30 -7.31 -23.21
CA ASN A 22 36.15 -8.57 -23.96
C ASN A 22 34.72 -9.13 -23.90
N LYS A 23 33.77 -8.43 -23.32
CA LYS A 23 32.34 -8.82 -23.22
C LYS A 23 32.12 -10.24 -22.68
N LEU A 24 32.93 -10.68 -21.70
CA LEU A 24 32.93 -12.06 -21.22
C LEU A 24 31.63 -12.46 -20.51
N PHE A 25 30.83 -11.49 -20.09
CA PHE A 25 29.54 -11.71 -19.41
C PHE A 25 28.33 -11.57 -20.34
N CYS A 26 28.55 -11.14 -21.60
CA CYS A 26 27.45 -10.97 -22.55
C CYS A 26 26.92 -12.33 -23.02
N SER A 27 25.59 -12.42 -23.09
CA SER A 27 24.90 -13.60 -23.57
C SER A 27 24.10 -13.27 -24.83
N LYS A 28 24.21 -14.16 -25.83
CA LYS A 28 23.38 -14.13 -27.04
C LYS A 28 22.73 -15.51 -27.21
N PRO A 29 21.49 -15.59 -27.69
CA PRO A 29 20.87 -16.87 -27.98
C PRO A 29 21.74 -17.73 -28.90
N ASP A 30 22.02 -18.95 -28.49
CA ASP A 30 22.77 -19.95 -29.26
C ASP A 30 22.23 -21.37 -28.96
N GLY A 31 22.91 -22.41 -29.40
CA GLY A 31 22.48 -23.80 -29.20
C GLY A 31 22.73 -24.39 -27.81
N ARG A 32 23.32 -23.63 -26.88
CA ARG A 32 23.58 -24.09 -25.50
C ARG A 32 22.35 -24.02 -24.65
N GLU A 33 22.28 -24.83 -23.60
CA GLU A 33 21.23 -24.76 -22.59
C GLU A 33 21.19 -23.37 -21.95
N PRO A 34 20.05 -22.66 -21.97
CA PRO A 34 19.97 -21.32 -21.39
C PRO A 34 19.91 -21.39 -19.84
N TYR A 35 20.61 -20.46 -19.21
CA TYR A 35 20.53 -20.22 -17.77
C TYR A 35 20.41 -18.73 -17.50
N THR A 36 19.18 -18.26 -17.24
CA THR A 36 18.91 -16.81 -17.11
C THR A 36 18.52 -16.47 -15.67
N VAL A 37 19.19 -15.49 -15.11
CA VAL A 37 18.88 -14.88 -13.81
C VAL A 37 18.61 -13.40 -14.03
N VAL A 38 17.52 -12.90 -13.43
CA VAL A 38 17.23 -11.47 -13.34
C VAL A 38 17.57 -11.02 -11.93
N ILE A 39 18.42 -10.00 -11.81
CA ILE A 39 18.75 -9.45 -10.51
C ILE A 39 17.47 -8.91 -9.83
N PRO A 40 17.23 -9.14 -8.53
CA PRO A 40 16.27 -8.33 -7.79
C PRO A 40 16.74 -6.87 -7.84
N PRO A 41 16.07 -5.98 -8.59
CA PRO A 41 16.62 -4.66 -8.88
C PRO A 41 16.68 -3.84 -7.61
N PRO A 42 17.86 -3.36 -7.16
CA PRO A 42 17.95 -2.51 -5.98
C PRO A 42 17.23 -1.19 -6.19
N ASN A 43 16.57 -0.73 -5.13
CA ASN A 43 15.91 0.57 -5.09
C ASN A 43 16.93 1.71 -5.18
N VAL A 44 16.65 2.75 -5.98
CA VAL A 44 17.53 3.94 -6.10
C VAL A 44 17.40 4.89 -4.90
N THR A 45 17.31 4.32 -3.69
CA THR A 45 17.15 5.07 -2.43
C THR A 45 18.47 5.40 -1.73
N GLY A 46 19.60 4.90 -2.22
CA GLY A 46 20.91 5.12 -1.63
C GLY A 46 21.98 4.17 -2.16
N VAL A 47 22.89 3.77 -1.26
CA VAL A 47 23.99 2.84 -1.55
C VAL A 47 23.61 1.40 -1.18
N LEU A 48 24.30 0.41 -1.75
CA LEU A 48 24.12 -0.98 -1.40
C LEU A 48 24.63 -1.27 0.03
N HIS A 49 24.00 -2.22 0.70
CA HIS A 49 24.36 -2.71 2.02
C HIS A 49 24.66 -4.22 1.99
N MET A 50 25.09 -4.80 3.14
CA MET A 50 25.49 -6.19 3.24
C MET A 50 24.44 -7.19 2.73
N GLY A 51 23.15 -6.93 2.92
CA GLY A 51 22.08 -7.78 2.38
C GLY A 51 22.10 -7.86 0.86
N HIS A 52 22.33 -6.75 0.18
CA HIS A 52 22.51 -6.73 -1.27
C HIS A 52 23.76 -7.51 -1.71
N MET A 53 24.87 -7.36 -0.96
CA MET A 53 26.10 -8.09 -1.26
C MET A 53 25.90 -9.61 -1.14
N LEU A 54 25.26 -10.07 -0.07
CA LEU A 54 24.97 -11.49 0.13
C LEU A 54 24.10 -12.04 -1.01
N ASN A 55 22.99 -11.37 -1.30
CA ASN A 55 22.06 -11.78 -2.35
C ASN A 55 22.75 -11.87 -3.71
N ASN A 56 23.46 -10.82 -4.11
CA ASN A 56 24.14 -10.77 -5.41
C ASN A 56 25.32 -11.75 -5.51
N THR A 57 26.04 -11.99 -4.41
CA THR A 57 27.13 -12.98 -4.40
C THR A 57 26.61 -14.40 -4.64
N ILE A 58 25.48 -14.76 -4.03
CA ILE A 58 24.86 -16.08 -4.27
C ILE A 58 24.46 -16.23 -5.73
N GLN A 59 23.81 -15.22 -6.32
CA GLN A 59 23.45 -15.23 -7.74
C GLN A 59 24.68 -15.33 -8.64
N ASP A 60 25.74 -14.57 -8.37
CA ASP A 60 26.97 -14.58 -9.15
C ASP A 60 27.67 -15.96 -9.14
N ILE A 61 27.69 -16.62 -7.97
CA ILE A 61 28.22 -17.98 -7.85
C ILE A 61 27.44 -18.94 -8.75
N LEU A 62 26.12 -18.90 -8.74
CA LEU A 62 25.28 -19.79 -9.55
C LEU A 62 25.45 -19.52 -11.05
N VAL A 63 25.51 -18.24 -11.45
CA VAL A 63 25.71 -17.85 -12.84
C VAL A 63 27.09 -18.24 -13.34
N ARG A 64 28.14 -18.07 -12.53
CA ARG A 64 29.50 -18.49 -12.87
C ARG A 64 29.60 -20.01 -12.99
N ARG A 65 28.95 -20.75 -12.08
CA ARG A 65 28.87 -22.21 -12.15
C ARG A 65 28.20 -22.64 -13.48
N ALA A 66 27.06 -22.05 -13.84
CA ALA A 66 26.36 -22.35 -15.07
C ALA A 66 27.28 -22.14 -16.32
N ARG A 67 28.10 -21.07 -16.32
CA ARG A 67 29.09 -20.85 -17.38
C ARG A 67 30.16 -21.94 -17.42
N MET A 68 30.62 -22.38 -16.26
CA MET A 68 31.60 -23.47 -16.16
C MET A 68 31.04 -24.82 -16.63
N GLU A 69 29.71 -25.02 -16.45
CA GLU A 69 28.98 -26.18 -16.99
C GLU A 69 28.69 -26.08 -18.48
N GLY A 70 29.16 -25.03 -19.16
CA GLY A 70 28.99 -24.82 -20.60
C GLY A 70 27.65 -24.27 -21.03
N LYS A 71 26.80 -23.82 -20.10
CA LYS A 71 25.49 -23.21 -20.38
C LYS A 71 25.63 -21.80 -20.94
N ASN A 72 24.59 -21.34 -21.64
CA ASN A 72 24.48 -19.93 -22.06
C ASN A 72 23.89 -19.14 -20.90
N ALA A 73 24.76 -18.65 -20.02
CA ALA A 73 24.34 -17.96 -18.79
C ALA A 73 24.20 -16.46 -19.02
N CYS A 74 23.01 -15.93 -18.73
CA CYS A 74 22.66 -14.53 -18.80
C CYS A 74 22.21 -14.02 -17.41
N TRP A 75 22.94 -13.07 -16.84
CA TRP A 75 22.53 -12.39 -15.61
C TRP A 75 22.20 -10.94 -15.92
N VAL A 76 20.89 -10.60 -15.86
CA VAL A 76 20.37 -9.29 -16.26
C VAL A 76 20.41 -8.33 -15.06
N PRO A 77 21.21 -7.24 -15.11
CA PRO A 77 21.26 -6.24 -14.08
C PRO A 77 20.18 -5.18 -14.26
N GLY A 78 19.83 -4.49 -13.16
CA GLY A 78 18.90 -3.36 -13.21
C GLY A 78 18.78 -2.64 -11.88
N THR A 79 18.00 -1.56 -11.88
CA THR A 79 17.64 -0.78 -10.71
C THR A 79 16.15 -0.48 -10.71
N ASP A 80 15.58 -0.30 -9.50
CA ASP A 80 14.17 0.02 -9.31
C ASP A 80 13.99 1.49 -8.90
N HIS A 81 12.99 2.15 -9.47
CA HIS A 81 12.61 3.52 -9.12
C HIS A 81 12.04 3.63 -7.70
N ALA A 82 11.53 2.56 -7.11
CA ALA A 82 11.05 2.44 -5.73
C ALA A 82 10.09 3.54 -5.27
N SER A 83 9.34 4.14 -6.19
CA SER A 83 8.26 5.11 -6.00
C SER A 83 8.27 5.88 -4.65
N ILE A 84 7.49 5.45 -3.65
CA ILE A 84 7.30 6.13 -2.35
C ILE A 84 8.62 6.32 -1.59
N ALA A 85 9.47 5.30 -1.56
CA ALA A 85 10.75 5.36 -0.83
C ALA A 85 11.73 6.38 -1.46
N THR A 86 11.77 6.45 -2.78
CA THR A 86 12.56 7.46 -3.51
C THR A 86 11.96 8.86 -3.33
N GLU A 87 10.64 8.99 -3.42
CA GLU A 87 9.93 10.25 -3.17
C GLU A 87 10.24 10.80 -1.77
N ALA A 88 10.17 9.96 -0.73
CA ALA A 88 10.51 10.37 0.65
C ALA A 88 11.95 10.90 0.76
N LYS A 89 12.91 10.30 0.05
CA LYS A 89 14.30 10.78 0.03
C LYS A 89 14.41 12.14 -0.67
N VAL A 90 13.73 12.31 -1.80
CA VAL A 90 13.71 13.59 -2.56
C VAL A 90 13.05 14.68 -1.72
N VAL A 91 11.90 14.43 -1.10
CA VAL A 91 11.21 15.37 -0.21
C VAL A 91 12.09 15.80 0.96
N ASN A 92 12.79 14.85 1.61
CA ASN A 92 13.70 15.15 2.70
C ASN A 92 14.89 16.03 2.22
N ARG A 93 15.45 15.75 1.04
CA ARG A 93 16.51 16.57 0.43
C ARG A 93 16.03 17.99 0.15
N LEU A 94 14.84 18.16 -0.40
CA LEU A 94 14.22 19.46 -0.68
C LEU A 94 13.94 20.23 0.62
N ALA A 95 13.44 19.54 1.66
CA ALA A 95 13.20 20.15 2.97
C ALA A 95 14.48 20.70 3.62
N GLN A 96 15.61 20.01 3.46
CA GLN A 96 16.93 20.51 3.90
C GLN A 96 17.36 21.79 3.16
N GLN A 97 16.84 22.00 1.95
CA GLN A 97 17.06 23.21 1.15
C GLN A 97 15.98 24.28 1.38
N GLY A 98 15.05 24.05 2.30
CA GLY A 98 13.94 24.97 2.61
C GLY A 98 12.79 24.93 1.60
N ILE A 99 12.76 23.94 0.70
CA ILE A 99 11.74 23.80 -0.35
C ILE A 99 10.70 22.76 0.11
N LYS A 100 9.42 23.12 0.07
CA LYS A 100 8.32 22.18 0.35
C LYS A 100 7.81 21.56 -0.95
N LYS A 101 7.45 20.27 -0.94
CA LYS A 101 6.86 19.60 -2.09
C LYS A 101 5.60 20.31 -2.59
N THR A 102 4.80 20.87 -1.68
CA THR A 102 3.57 21.61 -1.99
C THR A 102 3.79 22.91 -2.76
N ASP A 103 5.01 23.43 -2.76
CA ASP A 103 5.37 24.67 -3.45
C ASP A 103 5.81 24.40 -4.91
N LEU A 104 5.92 23.14 -5.31
CA LEU A 104 6.38 22.70 -6.62
C LEU A 104 5.22 22.16 -7.46
N THR A 105 5.29 22.39 -8.76
CA THR A 105 4.48 21.67 -9.74
C THR A 105 4.95 20.21 -9.86
N ARG A 106 4.12 19.34 -10.45
CA ARG A 106 4.50 17.95 -10.71
C ARG A 106 5.77 17.84 -11.55
N GLU A 107 5.91 18.65 -12.58
CA GLU A 107 7.05 18.66 -13.50
C GLU A 107 8.33 19.07 -12.79
N GLU A 108 8.29 20.09 -11.93
CA GLU A 108 9.42 20.51 -11.11
C GLU A 108 9.84 19.43 -10.12
N PHE A 109 8.89 18.81 -9.43
CA PHE A 109 9.18 17.70 -8.54
C PHE A 109 9.80 16.51 -9.28
N LEU A 110 9.25 16.11 -10.44
CA LEU A 110 9.80 15.04 -11.27
C LEU A 110 11.24 15.30 -11.70
N LYS A 111 11.61 16.55 -11.99
CA LYS A 111 12.99 16.91 -12.29
C LYS A 111 13.93 16.57 -11.13
N HIS A 112 13.57 16.94 -9.90
CA HIS A 112 14.34 16.58 -8.72
C HIS A 112 14.41 15.07 -8.49
N ALA A 113 13.34 14.34 -8.77
CA ALA A 113 13.31 12.88 -8.67
C ALA A 113 14.21 12.21 -9.72
N TRP A 114 14.26 12.72 -10.95
CA TRP A 114 15.18 12.24 -11.98
C TRP A 114 16.64 12.56 -11.66
N ASP A 115 16.94 13.76 -11.14
CA ASP A 115 18.30 14.14 -10.69
C ASP A 115 18.78 13.17 -9.61
N TRP A 116 17.93 12.85 -8.63
CA TRP A 116 18.21 11.84 -7.61
C TRP A 116 18.50 10.46 -8.22
N THR A 117 17.66 10.03 -9.15
CA THR A 117 17.77 8.72 -9.79
C THR A 117 19.06 8.60 -10.61
N HIS A 118 19.45 9.63 -11.34
CA HIS A 118 20.70 9.65 -12.09
C HIS A 118 21.93 9.61 -11.17
N GLU A 119 21.89 10.33 -10.05
CA GLU A 119 22.96 10.32 -9.06
C GLU A 119 23.14 8.95 -8.41
N HIS A 120 22.07 8.37 -7.85
CA HIS A 120 22.14 7.15 -7.03
C HIS A 120 22.12 5.85 -7.85
N GLY A 121 21.40 5.79 -8.95
CA GLY A 121 21.41 4.63 -9.85
C GLY A 121 22.79 4.32 -10.40
N GLY A 122 23.55 5.35 -10.75
CA GLY A 122 24.93 5.20 -11.19
C GLY A 122 25.87 4.66 -10.09
N ILE A 123 25.67 5.05 -8.84
CA ILE A 123 26.46 4.56 -7.69
C ILE A 123 26.20 3.06 -7.47
N ILE A 124 24.95 2.62 -7.46
CA ILE A 124 24.56 1.20 -7.27
C ILE A 124 25.23 0.30 -8.30
N LEU A 125 25.16 0.65 -9.58
CA LEU A 125 25.77 -0.14 -10.65
C LEU A 125 27.30 -0.17 -10.54
N LYS A 126 27.94 0.92 -10.11
CA LYS A 126 29.39 0.94 -9.83
C LYS A 126 29.77 0.04 -8.65
N GLN A 127 28.94 0.01 -7.58
CA GLN A 127 29.17 -0.87 -6.45
C GLN A 127 29.05 -2.34 -6.82
N LEU A 128 28.05 -2.72 -7.65
CA LEU A 128 27.92 -4.09 -8.17
C LEU A 128 29.16 -4.50 -9.01
N ARG A 129 29.68 -3.60 -9.85
CA ARG A 129 30.91 -3.84 -10.59
C ARG A 129 32.11 -3.99 -9.66
N LYS A 130 32.20 -3.18 -8.60
CA LYS A 130 33.27 -3.28 -7.62
C LYS A 130 33.20 -4.57 -6.81
N LEU A 131 32.01 -5.11 -6.58
CA LEU A 131 31.79 -6.44 -6.01
C LEU A 131 32.26 -7.58 -6.94
N GLY A 132 32.50 -7.28 -8.21
CA GLY A 132 32.91 -8.28 -9.21
C GLY A 132 31.75 -8.98 -9.90
N ALA A 133 30.52 -8.47 -9.80
CA ALA A 133 29.32 -9.08 -10.36
C ALA A 133 29.45 -9.34 -11.87
N SER A 134 29.20 -10.56 -12.31
CA SER A 134 29.35 -11.00 -13.71
C SER A 134 28.05 -10.83 -14.51
N CYS A 135 27.44 -9.67 -14.41
CA CYS A 135 26.22 -9.31 -15.13
C CYS A 135 26.48 -9.05 -16.61
N ASP A 136 25.47 -9.31 -17.44
CA ASP A 136 25.42 -8.82 -18.82
C ASP A 136 25.04 -7.32 -18.82
N TRP A 137 26.04 -6.46 -18.72
CA TRP A 137 25.88 -5.00 -18.56
C TRP A 137 25.25 -4.32 -19.78
N ASP A 138 25.32 -4.95 -20.97
CA ASP A 138 24.65 -4.44 -22.17
C ASP A 138 23.11 -4.52 -22.03
N ARG A 139 22.62 -5.32 -21.07
CA ARG A 139 21.19 -5.49 -20.74
C ARG A 139 20.74 -4.71 -19.50
N THR A 140 21.57 -3.78 -19.02
CA THR A 140 21.20 -2.95 -17.87
C THR A 140 19.85 -2.28 -18.06
N ALA A 141 18.96 -2.42 -17.08
CA ALA A 141 17.59 -1.94 -17.14
C ALA A 141 17.25 -1.04 -15.93
N PHE A 142 16.34 -0.12 -16.15
CA PHE A 142 15.70 0.66 -15.09
C PHE A 142 14.18 0.52 -15.21
N THR A 143 13.48 0.31 -14.11
CA THR A 143 12.05 0.00 -14.14
C THR A 143 11.17 1.10 -14.77
N MET A 144 11.66 2.35 -14.84
CA MET A 144 10.98 3.47 -15.51
C MET A 144 11.66 3.93 -16.80
N ASP A 145 12.55 3.12 -17.40
CA ASP A 145 13.06 3.46 -18.72
C ASP A 145 11.95 3.44 -19.79
N GLU A 146 12.21 4.05 -20.93
CA GLU A 146 11.21 4.23 -22.00
C GLU A 146 10.63 2.87 -22.46
N THR A 147 11.46 1.87 -22.64
CA THR A 147 11.02 0.55 -23.13
C THR A 147 10.08 -0.13 -22.14
N ARG A 148 10.41 -0.10 -20.85
CA ARG A 148 9.60 -0.71 -19.79
C ARG A 148 8.32 0.09 -19.53
N SER A 149 8.41 1.41 -19.54
CA SER A 149 7.23 2.28 -19.42
C SER A 149 6.23 2.01 -20.55
N ARG A 150 6.70 1.87 -21.78
CA ARG A 150 5.83 1.50 -22.94
C ARG A 150 5.22 0.11 -22.77
N ALA A 151 6.00 -0.86 -22.28
CA ALA A 151 5.51 -2.22 -22.03
C ALA A 151 4.43 -2.25 -20.96
N VAL A 152 4.60 -1.50 -19.86
CA VAL A 152 3.59 -1.40 -18.80
C VAL A 152 2.28 -0.80 -19.32
N ILE A 153 2.36 0.30 -20.10
CA ILE A 153 1.17 0.93 -20.70
C ILE A 153 0.48 -0.04 -21.65
N HIS A 154 1.24 -0.75 -22.49
CA HIS A 154 0.68 -1.72 -23.42
C HIS A 154 -0.06 -2.84 -22.69
N VAL A 155 0.54 -3.43 -21.65
CA VAL A 155 -0.08 -4.50 -20.84
C VAL A 155 -1.32 -3.98 -20.12
N PHE A 156 -1.28 -2.76 -19.59
CA PHE A 156 -2.44 -2.14 -18.94
C PHE A 156 -3.62 -2.02 -19.92
N CYS A 157 -3.37 -1.52 -21.15
CA CYS A 157 -4.39 -1.40 -22.18
C CYS A 157 -4.96 -2.76 -22.60
N ASP A 158 -4.09 -3.77 -22.78
CA ASP A 158 -4.50 -5.13 -23.15
C ASP A 158 -5.39 -5.77 -22.05
N LEU A 159 -5.01 -5.62 -20.78
CA LEU A 159 -5.80 -6.13 -19.66
C LEU A 159 -7.16 -5.39 -19.54
N TYR A 160 -7.18 -4.09 -19.81
CA TYR A 160 -8.44 -3.32 -19.84
C TYR A 160 -9.36 -3.80 -20.96
N GLN A 161 -8.82 -4.01 -22.16
CA GLN A 161 -9.60 -4.53 -23.30
C GLN A 161 -10.16 -5.93 -23.06
N LYS A 162 -9.43 -6.76 -22.29
CA LYS A 162 -9.88 -8.09 -21.87
C LYS A 162 -10.90 -8.07 -20.72
N GLY A 163 -11.24 -6.88 -20.18
CA GLY A 163 -12.17 -6.72 -19.06
C GLY A 163 -11.59 -7.16 -17.70
N LEU A 164 -10.28 -7.36 -17.60
CA LEU A 164 -9.60 -7.79 -16.37
C LEU A 164 -9.24 -6.62 -15.45
N ILE A 165 -9.23 -5.41 -16.00
CA ILE A 165 -9.05 -4.16 -15.25
C ILE A 165 -10.31 -3.31 -15.41
N TYR A 166 -10.81 -2.78 -14.32
CA TYR A 166 -11.93 -1.85 -14.28
C TYR A 166 -11.68 -0.73 -13.27
N ARG A 167 -12.37 0.40 -13.42
CA ARG A 167 -12.35 1.48 -12.44
C ARG A 167 -13.39 1.21 -11.36
N GLY A 168 -12.97 1.18 -10.11
CA GLY A 168 -13.86 0.97 -8.96
C GLY A 168 -13.32 1.64 -7.71
N VAL A 169 -14.17 1.69 -6.68
CA VAL A 169 -13.81 2.19 -5.35
C VAL A 169 -13.67 0.99 -4.43
N ARG A 170 -12.63 0.99 -3.60
CA ARG A 170 -12.39 -0.02 -2.57
C ARG A 170 -11.89 0.64 -1.29
N MET A 171 -12.17 0.02 -0.16
CA MET A 171 -11.56 0.41 1.11
C MET A 171 -10.07 0.10 1.06
N VAL A 172 -9.27 1.07 1.51
CA VAL A 172 -7.81 0.97 1.61
C VAL A 172 -7.34 1.55 2.94
N ASN A 173 -6.19 1.09 3.43
CA ASN A 173 -5.50 1.78 4.50
C ASN A 173 -4.90 3.08 3.95
N TRP A 174 -5.18 4.20 4.59
CA TRP A 174 -4.77 5.53 4.13
C TRP A 174 -3.92 6.24 5.17
N ASP A 175 -2.75 6.75 4.76
CA ASP A 175 -1.93 7.65 5.58
C ASP A 175 -2.26 9.12 5.26
N PRO A 176 -2.97 9.83 6.16
CA PRO A 176 -3.36 11.22 5.91
C PRO A 176 -2.18 12.20 5.91
N LYS A 177 -1.05 11.84 6.53
CA LYS A 177 0.16 12.66 6.52
C LYS A 177 0.93 12.52 5.21
N ALA A 178 1.10 11.32 4.73
CA ALA A 178 1.76 11.05 3.44
C ALA A 178 0.80 11.20 2.25
N GLN A 179 -0.52 11.25 2.49
CA GLN A 179 -1.58 11.32 1.49
C GLN A 179 -1.44 10.20 0.45
N THR A 180 -1.31 8.97 0.94
CA THR A 180 -1.16 7.77 0.11
C THR A 180 -1.84 6.56 0.73
N ALA A 181 -2.24 5.62 -0.12
CA ALA A 181 -2.66 4.30 0.32
C ALA A 181 -1.47 3.48 0.81
N LEU A 182 -1.71 2.63 1.80
CA LEU A 182 -0.74 1.68 2.34
C LEU A 182 -1.17 0.25 2.02
N SER A 183 -0.20 -0.63 1.79
CA SER A 183 -0.46 -2.07 1.75
C SER A 183 -0.70 -2.61 3.17
N ASP A 184 -1.36 -3.78 3.26
CA ASP A 184 -1.65 -4.39 4.56
C ASP A 184 -0.37 -4.75 5.32
N GLU A 185 0.72 -5.07 4.61
CA GLU A 185 2.04 -5.38 5.18
C GLU A 185 2.75 -4.17 5.78
N GLU A 186 2.38 -2.96 5.37
CA GLU A 186 2.95 -1.70 5.89
C GLU A 186 2.24 -1.20 7.14
N VAL A 187 1.06 -1.75 7.46
CA VAL A 187 0.25 -1.34 8.61
C VAL A 187 0.80 -1.97 9.89
N ILE A 188 1.16 -1.12 10.85
CA ILE A 188 1.61 -1.55 12.18
C ILE A 188 0.48 -1.29 13.18
N TYR A 189 -0.11 -2.37 13.69
CA TYR A 189 -1.14 -2.31 14.72
C TYR A 189 -0.53 -2.00 16.08
N LYS A 190 -1.16 -1.09 16.81
CA LYS A 190 -0.77 -0.71 18.19
C LYS A 190 -2.01 -0.67 19.06
N ASP A 191 -1.88 -1.19 20.27
CA ASP A 191 -2.92 -1.06 21.29
C ASP A 191 -2.92 0.36 21.85
N GLU A 192 -4.08 1.01 21.81
CA GLU A 192 -4.27 2.35 22.35
C GLU A 192 -5.41 2.38 23.35
N HIS A 193 -5.21 3.09 24.45
CA HIS A 193 -6.28 3.34 25.41
C HIS A 193 -7.24 4.38 24.84
N SER A 194 -8.42 3.93 24.47
CA SER A 194 -9.49 4.76 23.95
C SER A 194 -10.69 4.82 24.92
N LYS A 195 -11.66 5.67 24.60
CA LYS A 195 -12.94 5.79 25.32
C LYS A 195 -14.04 5.20 24.46
N LEU A 196 -15.01 4.57 25.11
CA LEU A 196 -16.26 4.17 24.47
C LEU A 196 -17.29 5.27 24.69
N TYR A 197 -17.69 5.92 23.60
CA TYR A 197 -18.66 7.02 23.63
C TYR A 197 -20.07 6.47 23.40
N HIS A 198 -21.01 6.89 24.24
CA HIS A 198 -22.41 6.55 24.11
C HIS A 198 -23.17 7.72 23.54
N LEU A 199 -23.80 7.52 22.39
CA LEU A 199 -24.50 8.55 21.63
C LEU A 199 -25.96 8.23 21.49
N LYS A 200 -26.84 9.26 21.60
CA LYS A 200 -28.30 9.13 21.45
C LYS A 200 -28.68 9.34 19.98
N TYR A 201 -29.35 8.36 19.40
CA TYR A 201 -29.99 8.44 18.09
C TYR A 201 -31.51 8.45 18.30
N TYR A 202 -32.15 9.61 18.15
CA TYR A 202 -33.60 9.72 18.36
C TYR A 202 -34.36 8.98 17.27
N VAL A 203 -35.36 8.21 17.67
CA VAL A 203 -36.22 7.48 16.74
C VAL A 203 -37.18 8.47 16.05
N VAL A 204 -37.39 8.32 14.75
CA VAL A 204 -38.30 9.19 13.98
C VAL A 204 -39.74 8.88 14.34
N GLU A 205 -40.10 7.61 14.32
CA GLU A 205 -41.44 7.11 14.64
C GLU A 205 -41.60 6.99 16.18
N GLN A 206 -42.25 7.98 16.78
CA GLN A 206 -42.41 8.09 18.22
C GLN A 206 -43.52 7.21 18.82
N ASP A 207 -44.25 6.46 18.02
CA ASP A 207 -45.25 5.46 18.46
C ASP A 207 -44.62 4.12 18.88
N CYS A 208 -43.48 4.19 19.57
CA CYS A 208 -42.75 3.02 20.01
C CYS A 208 -43.50 2.22 21.06
N GLN A 209 -43.61 0.93 20.87
CA GLN A 209 -44.23 -0.01 21.77
C GLN A 209 -43.20 -1.10 22.18
N GLN A 210 -43.40 -1.59 23.39
CA GLN A 210 -42.64 -2.77 23.84
C GLN A 210 -43.11 -4.00 23.07
N VAL A 211 -42.20 -4.63 22.33
CA VAL A 211 -42.46 -5.81 21.50
C VAL A 211 -42.03 -7.10 22.21
N ASP A 212 -41.01 -6.99 23.08
CA ASP A 212 -40.47 -8.09 23.87
C ASP A 212 -40.27 -7.64 25.31
N GLU A 213 -40.43 -8.55 26.30
CA GLU A 213 -40.24 -8.24 27.72
C GLU A 213 -38.81 -7.78 28.02
N GLU A 214 -37.83 -8.18 27.22
CA GLU A 214 -36.42 -7.82 27.37
C GLU A 214 -36.06 -6.49 26.69
N ASN A 215 -37.01 -5.79 26.04
CA ASN A 215 -36.72 -4.53 25.37
C ASN A 215 -36.15 -3.46 26.31
N VAL A 216 -35.03 -2.84 25.91
CA VAL A 216 -34.41 -1.72 26.60
C VAL A 216 -34.74 -0.45 25.83
N MET A 217 -35.85 0.19 26.23
CA MET A 217 -36.34 1.41 25.59
C MET A 217 -35.90 2.63 26.38
N HIS A 218 -35.28 3.59 25.72
CA HIS A 218 -34.87 4.86 26.32
C HIS A 218 -35.76 5.99 25.83
N LYS A 219 -36.15 6.88 26.79
CA LYS A 219 -36.96 8.05 26.48
C LYS A 219 -36.52 9.24 27.33
N ASP A 220 -36.52 10.42 26.75
CA ASP A 220 -36.35 11.69 27.44
C ASP A 220 -37.37 12.73 26.94
N GLU A 221 -37.17 14.02 27.25
CA GLU A 221 -38.08 15.11 26.86
C GLU A 221 -38.24 15.26 25.35
N LYS A 222 -37.25 14.82 24.57
CA LYS A 222 -37.26 14.88 23.10
C LYS A 222 -37.88 13.66 22.43
N GLY A 223 -38.10 12.58 23.19
CA GLY A 223 -38.72 11.36 22.69
C GLY A 223 -37.91 10.10 22.92
N TYR A 224 -38.27 9.03 22.21
CA TYR A 224 -37.56 7.76 22.25
C TYR A 224 -36.24 7.83 21.48
N TYR A 225 -35.20 7.18 22.01
CA TYR A 225 -33.89 7.12 21.39
C TYR A 225 -33.20 5.77 21.60
N ALA A 226 -32.39 5.37 20.64
CA ALA A 226 -31.44 4.27 20.76
C ALA A 226 -30.08 4.80 21.24
N VAL A 227 -29.33 3.97 21.94
CA VAL A 227 -27.95 4.30 22.36
C VAL A 227 -26.97 3.50 21.55
N VAL A 228 -26.08 4.18 20.83
CA VAL A 228 -24.96 3.60 20.12
C VAL A 228 -23.68 3.77 20.92
N ALA A 229 -22.89 2.72 21.03
CA ALA A 229 -21.57 2.76 21.65
C ALA A 229 -20.49 2.71 20.56
N THR A 230 -19.60 3.70 20.53
CA THR A 230 -18.53 3.78 19.51
C THR A 230 -17.20 4.28 20.08
N THR A 231 -16.11 3.76 19.58
CA THR A 231 -14.75 4.29 19.84
C THR A 231 -14.36 5.41 18.88
N ARG A 232 -15.11 5.60 17.77
CA ARG A 232 -14.85 6.59 16.71
C ARG A 232 -16.03 7.55 16.53
N PRO A 233 -16.28 8.44 17.50
CA PRO A 233 -17.42 9.38 17.42
C PRO A 233 -17.27 10.40 16.28
N GLU A 234 -16.05 10.64 15.78
CA GLU A 234 -15.77 11.55 14.66
C GLU A 234 -16.42 11.12 13.34
N THR A 235 -16.72 9.82 13.19
CA THR A 235 -17.26 9.29 11.92
C THR A 235 -18.78 9.34 11.82
N ILE A 236 -19.51 9.71 12.88
CA ILE A 236 -21.00 9.64 12.91
C ILE A 236 -21.68 10.43 11.79
N MET A 237 -21.07 11.52 11.35
CA MET A 237 -21.63 12.34 10.27
C MET A 237 -21.71 11.60 8.93
N GLY A 238 -20.96 10.49 8.79
CA GLY A 238 -21.00 9.60 7.63
C GLY A 238 -21.92 8.39 7.80
N ASP A 239 -22.65 8.28 8.91
CA ASP A 239 -23.54 7.14 9.15
C ASP A 239 -24.69 7.12 8.13
N SER A 240 -24.93 5.95 7.55
CA SER A 240 -26.01 5.73 6.59
C SER A 240 -27.05 4.69 7.04
N ALA A 241 -26.79 3.98 8.15
CA ALA A 241 -27.75 3.12 8.83
C ALA A 241 -27.38 2.92 10.30
N MET A 242 -28.34 2.48 11.10
CA MET A 242 -28.11 1.78 12.38
C MET A 242 -28.40 0.31 12.16
N CYS A 243 -27.55 -0.57 12.68
CA CYS A 243 -27.73 -2.02 12.55
C CYS A 243 -28.00 -2.65 13.93
N ILE A 244 -28.97 -3.56 13.98
CA ILE A 244 -29.28 -4.40 15.14
C ILE A 244 -29.23 -5.87 14.74
N ASN A 245 -28.99 -6.74 15.69
CA ASN A 245 -29.10 -8.18 15.44
C ASN A 245 -30.59 -8.59 15.49
N PRO A 246 -31.11 -9.34 14.49
CA PRO A 246 -32.52 -9.74 14.46
C PRO A 246 -32.94 -10.63 15.65
N GLU A 247 -31.98 -11.29 16.32
CA GLU A 247 -32.21 -12.13 17.49
C GLU A 247 -32.06 -11.39 18.83
N ASP A 248 -31.56 -10.13 18.78
CA ASP A 248 -31.39 -9.32 19.99
C ASP A 248 -32.73 -8.76 20.52
N LYS A 249 -33.30 -9.45 21.50
CA LYS A 249 -34.56 -9.07 22.12
C LYS A 249 -34.53 -7.69 22.78
N LYS A 250 -33.36 -7.18 23.19
CA LYS A 250 -33.22 -5.84 23.79
C LYS A 250 -33.61 -4.74 22.80
N ASN A 251 -33.35 -4.96 21.51
CA ASN A 251 -33.48 -3.93 20.48
C ASN A 251 -34.55 -4.22 19.41
N THR A 252 -35.38 -5.27 19.58
CA THR A 252 -36.46 -5.63 18.63
C THR A 252 -37.48 -4.52 18.40
N TRP A 253 -37.66 -3.61 19.35
CA TRP A 253 -38.56 -2.46 19.25
C TRP A 253 -38.11 -1.44 18.18
N LEU A 254 -36.86 -1.49 17.72
CA LEU A 254 -36.29 -0.65 16.68
C LEU A 254 -36.51 -1.21 15.25
N LYS A 255 -37.01 -2.42 15.11
CA LYS A 255 -37.23 -3.04 13.78
C LYS A 255 -38.14 -2.20 12.90
N GLY A 256 -37.68 -1.95 11.65
CA GLY A 256 -38.43 -1.19 10.65
C GLY A 256 -38.57 0.30 10.94
N LYS A 257 -37.84 0.82 11.92
CA LYS A 257 -37.85 2.24 12.27
C LYS A 257 -36.68 2.99 11.65
N HIS A 258 -36.74 4.33 11.78
CA HIS A 258 -35.65 5.22 11.38
C HIS A 258 -35.14 5.98 12.61
N VAL A 259 -33.88 6.39 12.53
CA VAL A 259 -33.24 7.18 13.59
C VAL A 259 -32.56 8.41 13.01
N ILE A 260 -32.36 9.42 13.84
CA ILE A 260 -31.73 10.68 13.47
C ILE A 260 -30.26 10.65 13.87
N VAL A 261 -29.36 10.84 12.90
CA VAL A 261 -27.92 11.00 13.14
C VAL A 261 -27.70 12.31 13.91
N PRO A 262 -27.04 12.27 15.07
CA PRO A 262 -26.70 13.47 15.83
C PRO A 262 -25.89 14.48 14.99
N LEU A 263 -26.01 15.76 15.31
CA LEU A 263 -25.35 16.92 14.68
C LEU A 263 -25.81 17.24 13.25
N VAL A 264 -25.93 16.26 12.36
CA VAL A 264 -26.33 16.49 10.95
C VAL A 264 -27.83 16.36 10.72
N ASN A 265 -28.57 15.82 11.69
CA ASN A 265 -30.03 15.64 11.67
C ASN A 265 -30.51 14.85 10.42
N ARG A 266 -29.69 13.94 9.92
CA ARG A 266 -30.06 13.07 8.80
C ARG A 266 -30.83 11.86 9.32
N GLU A 267 -31.94 11.56 8.69
CA GLU A 267 -32.71 10.35 8.93
C GLU A 267 -32.03 9.16 8.25
N ILE A 268 -31.84 8.06 8.98
CA ILE A 268 -31.25 6.81 8.50
C ILE A 268 -32.09 5.60 8.95
N PRO A 269 -32.15 4.51 8.15
CA PRO A 269 -32.90 3.32 8.51
C PRO A 269 -32.22 2.51 9.61
N VAL A 270 -33.02 1.78 10.38
CA VAL A 270 -32.55 0.68 11.21
C VAL A 270 -32.61 -0.61 10.36
N ILE A 271 -31.45 -1.22 10.12
CA ILE A 271 -31.30 -2.45 9.39
C ILE A 271 -31.02 -3.62 10.35
N GLU A 272 -31.27 -4.85 9.89
CA GLU A 272 -31.07 -6.06 10.68
C GLU A 272 -29.97 -6.92 10.06
N ASP A 273 -28.95 -7.27 10.86
CA ASP A 273 -27.87 -8.17 10.43
C ASP A 273 -27.29 -8.95 11.60
N THR A 274 -27.03 -10.24 11.39
CA THR A 274 -26.39 -11.13 12.37
C THR A 274 -24.93 -10.78 12.65
N TYR A 275 -24.35 -9.86 11.90
CA TYR A 275 -23.01 -9.33 12.13
C TYR A 275 -22.89 -8.63 13.49
N VAL A 276 -23.97 -8.01 13.97
CA VAL A 276 -23.96 -7.29 15.28
C VAL A 276 -23.88 -8.30 16.42
N ASP A 277 -22.85 -8.17 17.25
CA ASP A 277 -22.69 -8.96 18.47
C ASP A 277 -23.67 -8.47 19.54
N ILE A 278 -24.56 -9.34 20.00
CA ILE A 278 -25.60 -9.08 21.00
C ILE A 278 -25.01 -8.74 22.37
N GLU A 279 -23.84 -9.31 22.69
CA GLU A 279 -23.18 -9.16 23.98
C GLU A 279 -22.24 -7.93 24.03
N PHE A 280 -21.93 -7.34 22.87
CA PHE A 280 -21.03 -6.19 22.80
C PHE A 280 -21.77 -4.86 22.82
N GLY A 281 -21.40 -4.00 23.77
CA GLY A 281 -21.89 -2.63 23.87
C GLY A 281 -23.39 -2.57 24.14
N THR A 282 -24.13 -1.86 23.29
CA THR A 282 -25.60 -1.67 23.42
C THR A 282 -26.40 -2.58 22.50
N GLY A 283 -25.77 -3.37 21.66
CA GLY A 283 -26.41 -4.14 20.58
C GLY A 283 -26.89 -3.26 19.40
N CYS A 284 -26.65 -1.95 19.46
CA CYS A 284 -26.93 -1.01 18.35
C CYS A 284 -25.60 -0.57 17.72
N LEU A 285 -25.36 -0.96 16.48
CA LEU A 285 -24.17 -0.59 15.73
C LEU A 285 -24.50 0.56 14.76
N LYS A 286 -23.75 1.65 14.81
CA LYS A 286 -23.74 2.65 13.73
C LYS A 286 -23.02 2.09 12.51
N VAL A 287 -23.50 2.36 11.31
CA VAL A 287 -22.90 1.86 10.07
C VAL A 287 -22.41 3.03 9.23
N THR A 288 -21.08 3.10 9.07
CA THR A 288 -20.37 4.16 8.34
C THR A 288 -19.56 3.56 7.18
N PRO A 289 -20.18 3.25 6.04
CA PRO A 289 -19.56 2.49 4.96
C PRO A 289 -18.29 3.11 4.36
N ALA A 290 -18.11 4.44 4.50
CA ALA A 290 -16.93 5.12 3.98
C ALA A 290 -15.68 4.99 4.88
N HIS A 291 -15.84 4.66 6.18
CA HIS A 291 -14.77 4.83 7.16
C HIS A 291 -14.47 3.59 8.01
N ASP A 292 -15.12 2.47 7.71
CA ASP A 292 -14.84 1.18 8.34
C ASP A 292 -15.02 0.05 7.32
N ILE A 293 -14.10 -0.93 7.31
CA ILE A 293 -14.10 -2.02 6.32
C ILE A 293 -15.28 -2.97 6.51
N ASN A 294 -15.69 -3.22 7.76
CA ASN A 294 -16.82 -4.09 8.06
C ASN A 294 -18.14 -3.36 7.75
N ASP A 295 -18.23 -2.08 8.07
CA ASP A 295 -19.38 -1.25 7.73
C ASP A 295 -19.52 -1.10 6.20
N HIS A 296 -18.40 -1.07 5.48
CA HIS A 296 -18.43 -1.07 4.02
C HIS A 296 -19.06 -2.36 3.47
N ALA A 297 -18.70 -3.52 4.03
CA ALA A 297 -19.29 -4.80 3.65
C ALA A 297 -20.81 -4.84 3.95
N LEU A 298 -21.24 -4.33 5.11
CA LEU A 298 -22.65 -4.17 5.45
C LEU A 298 -23.34 -3.20 4.46
N GLY A 299 -22.68 -2.10 4.13
CA GLY A 299 -23.17 -1.13 3.15
C GLY A 299 -23.46 -1.75 1.78
N LEU A 300 -22.54 -2.57 1.27
CA LEU A 300 -22.72 -3.30 0.02
C LEU A 300 -23.87 -4.32 0.11
N LYS A 301 -23.95 -5.07 1.23
CA LYS A 301 -25.00 -6.07 1.45
C LYS A 301 -26.39 -5.48 1.51
N HIS A 302 -26.55 -4.33 2.15
CA HIS A 302 -27.84 -3.68 2.38
C HIS A 302 -28.11 -2.51 1.42
N GLY A 303 -27.24 -2.22 0.45
CA GLY A 303 -27.40 -1.16 -0.54
C GLY A 303 -27.39 0.25 0.08
N LEU A 304 -26.58 0.46 1.12
CA LEU A 304 -26.48 1.74 1.83
C LEU A 304 -25.62 2.75 1.07
N GLU A 305 -25.91 4.02 1.28
CA GLU A 305 -25.11 5.13 0.77
C GLU A 305 -23.73 5.16 1.44
N THR A 306 -22.67 5.42 0.67
CA THR A 306 -21.31 5.62 1.17
C THR A 306 -21.04 7.12 1.25
N ILE A 307 -20.97 7.68 2.44
CA ILE A 307 -20.83 9.12 2.69
C ILE A 307 -19.42 9.36 3.25
N ASP A 308 -18.54 9.87 2.41
CA ASP A 308 -17.21 10.27 2.83
C ASP A 308 -17.22 11.64 3.49
N ILE A 309 -16.64 11.75 4.69
CA ILE A 309 -16.63 12.98 5.49
C ILE A 309 -15.23 13.48 5.80
N PHE A 310 -14.19 12.75 5.42
CA PHE A 310 -12.81 13.15 5.65
C PHE A 310 -12.18 13.72 4.36
N ASN A 311 -11.34 14.72 4.55
CA ASN A 311 -10.42 15.15 3.50
C ASN A 311 -9.23 14.20 3.40
N ASP A 312 -8.42 14.31 2.34
CA ASP A 312 -7.22 13.48 2.13
C ASP A 312 -6.21 13.56 3.29
N ASN A 313 -6.24 14.63 4.05
CA ASN A 313 -5.38 14.85 5.23
C ASN A 313 -6.04 14.47 6.57
N GLY A 314 -7.19 13.82 6.54
CA GLY A 314 -7.93 13.40 7.76
C GLY A 314 -8.60 14.55 8.49
#